data_002c4a128d5569f0768f9f5259c9273c
#
_entry.id   002c4a128d5569f0768f9f5259c9273c
#
_cell.length_a   1.000
_cell.length_b   1.000
_cell.length_c   1.000
_cell.angle_alpha   90.00
_cell.angle_beta   90.00
_cell.angle_gamma   90.00
#
_symmetry.space_group_name_H-M   'P 1'
#
loop_
_entity.id
_entity.type
_entity.pdbx_description
1 polymer ?
#
loop_
_entity_poly.entity_id
_entity_poly.type
_entity_poly.pdbx_seq_one_letter_code
_entity_poly.pdbx_strand_id
1 'polypeptide(L)'
;MAGSGTAHLRSGDDVLLSVENLVVDFPAGRGRKVSAVNNISFDIAAGETLGLVGESGCGKSTTGKAIMQLPRPTRGSVTLDGTDLAQLSGEALRRTRPKLQMIFQDPISSLNPRRTVAQIVEEPLKVWNIGTDEERKAKVAEVLASVGIDPTAAAERKPHEFSGGQCQRISIARAVITDPEVIICDEPVSALDVSVQAQILNLLEDMKERYGLTLVFVAHDLAVVKNVSDRVAVMYLGKMCEIGAPDALYAAPAHPYTHALLAAIPLPDPDAAVDVGQHLGGELPSPIDPPSGCRFRTRCDRAQELCAKAEPQMQKVNDDQYVACHFPLVPVESPVEVS
;
A
#
# COMPACT_ATOMS: atom_id res chain seq x y z
N MET A 1 -10.40 11.97 -20.48
CA MET A 1 -10.68 11.01 -19.37
C MET A 1 -10.02 11.60 -18.15
N ALA A 2 -10.81 11.96 -17.15
CA ALA A 2 -10.30 12.64 -15.96
C ALA A 2 -9.80 11.60 -14.97
N GLY A 3 -8.50 11.55 -14.74
CA GLY A 3 -7.86 10.87 -13.64
C GLY A 3 -7.25 11.89 -12.72
N SER A 4 -6.66 11.45 -11.60
CA SER A 4 -5.96 12.35 -10.66
C SER A 4 -4.73 13.05 -11.30
N GLY A 5 -4.42 12.77 -12.57
CA GLY A 5 -3.23 13.28 -13.27
C GLY A 5 -1.97 12.48 -12.96
N THR A 6 -0.87 12.87 -13.58
CA THR A 6 0.43 12.18 -13.53
C THR A 6 1.60 13.13 -13.19
N ALA A 7 1.31 14.37 -12.78
CA ALA A 7 2.33 15.39 -12.52
C ALA A 7 3.34 15.00 -11.43
N HIS A 8 2.97 14.09 -10.54
CA HIS A 8 3.79 13.57 -9.44
C HIS A 8 4.63 12.35 -9.80
N LEU A 9 4.50 11.83 -11.03
CA LEU A 9 5.31 10.71 -11.47
C LEU A 9 6.72 11.17 -11.80
N ARG A 10 7.69 10.44 -11.31
CA ARG A 10 9.09 10.63 -11.67
C ARG A 10 9.37 10.03 -13.04
N SER A 11 10.25 10.66 -13.77
CA SER A 11 10.77 10.14 -15.05
C SER A 11 12.23 9.74 -14.85
N GLY A 12 12.62 8.52 -15.22
CA GLY A 12 14.00 8.09 -15.17
C GLY A 12 14.17 6.60 -14.86
N ASP A 13 15.44 6.17 -14.90
CA ASP A 13 15.84 4.77 -14.72
C ASP A 13 15.77 4.31 -13.24
N ASP A 14 15.51 5.23 -12.31
CA ASP A 14 15.42 4.92 -10.88
C ASP A 14 14.05 4.32 -10.46
N VAL A 15 13.06 4.35 -11.35
CA VAL A 15 11.71 3.83 -11.06
C VAL A 15 11.69 2.32 -11.23
N LEU A 16 11.54 1.57 -10.12
CA LEU A 16 11.40 0.12 -10.15
C LEU A 16 9.97 -0.33 -10.45
N LEU A 17 8.98 0.30 -9.82
CA LEU A 17 7.56 0.00 -10.01
C LEU A 17 6.81 1.26 -10.44
N SER A 18 6.15 1.21 -11.61
CA SER A 18 5.23 2.25 -12.09
C SER A 18 3.82 1.71 -12.22
N VAL A 19 2.87 2.46 -11.69
CA VAL A 19 1.43 2.20 -11.79
C VAL A 19 0.80 3.39 -12.49
N GLU A 20 0.19 3.19 -13.66
CA GLU A 20 -0.37 4.28 -14.43
C GLU A 20 -1.84 4.04 -14.79
N ASN A 21 -2.67 5.03 -14.49
CA ASN A 21 -4.10 5.04 -14.81
C ASN A 21 -4.83 3.77 -14.37
N LEU A 22 -4.46 3.22 -13.22
CA LEU A 22 -4.97 1.96 -12.70
C LEU A 22 -6.46 2.05 -12.38
N VAL A 23 -7.24 1.14 -12.96
CA VAL A 23 -8.67 0.98 -12.69
C VAL A 23 -8.96 -0.47 -12.35
N VAL A 24 -9.72 -0.67 -11.26
CA VAL A 24 -10.21 -1.99 -10.84
C VAL A 24 -11.69 -1.91 -10.58
N ASP A 25 -12.48 -2.53 -11.45
CA ASP A 25 -13.93 -2.58 -11.36
C ASP A 25 -14.39 -3.99 -10.94
N PHE A 26 -15.34 -4.04 -10.01
CA PHE A 26 -16.03 -5.26 -9.61
C PHE A 26 -17.51 -5.20 -9.99
N PRO A 27 -18.12 -6.30 -10.44
CA PRO A 27 -19.56 -6.34 -10.70
C PRO A 27 -20.35 -6.19 -9.38
N ALA A 28 -21.35 -5.30 -9.37
CA ALA A 28 -22.20 -5.01 -8.20
C ALA A 28 -23.66 -5.45 -8.42
N GLY A 29 -23.92 -6.37 -9.35
CA GLY A 29 -25.26 -6.84 -9.70
C GLY A 29 -26.08 -5.82 -10.51
N ARG A 30 -27.12 -6.29 -11.18
CA ARG A 30 -28.05 -5.45 -11.99
C ARG A 30 -27.31 -4.53 -13.00
N GLY A 31 -26.20 -4.98 -13.58
CA GLY A 31 -25.41 -4.19 -14.55
C GLY A 31 -24.59 -3.04 -13.95
N ARG A 32 -24.60 -2.85 -12.63
CA ARG A 32 -23.79 -1.84 -11.92
C ARG A 32 -22.38 -2.39 -11.63
N LYS A 33 -21.45 -1.46 -11.43
CA LYS A 33 -20.05 -1.75 -11.07
C LYS A 33 -19.64 -0.93 -9.86
N VAL A 34 -18.76 -1.49 -9.04
CA VAL A 34 -17.97 -0.77 -8.04
C VAL A 34 -16.60 -0.52 -8.63
N SER A 35 -16.22 0.73 -8.80
CA SER A 35 -14.86 1.10 -9.17
C SER A 35 -14.04 1.28 -7.88
N ALA A 36 -13.49 0.18 -7.39
CA ALA A 36 -12.74 0.13 -6.14
C ALA A 36 -11.41 0.91 -6.24
N VAL A 37 -10.81 0.92 -7.44
CA VAL A 37 -9.68 1.77 -7.81
C VAL A 37 -10.06 2.47 -9.11
N ASN A 38 -9.88 3.78 -9.18
CA ASN A 38 -10.38 4.57 -10.29
C ASN A 38 -9.35 5.57 -10.79
N ASN A 39 -8.56 5.13 -11.75
CA ASN A 39 -7.60 5.95 -12.47
C ASN A 39 -6.59 6.63 -11.54
N ILE A 40 -5.88 5.83 -10.75
CA ILE A 40 -4.75 6.28 -9.93
C ILE A 40 -3.44 5.98 -10.64
N SER A 41 -2.46 6.84 -10.36
CA SER A 41 -1.08 6.66 -10.85
C SER A 41 -0.10 6.94 -9.72
N PHE A 42 1.00 6.20 -9.65
CA PHE A 42 2.13 6.44 -8.77
C PHE A 42 3.33 5.61 -9.21
N ASP A 43 4.48 5.99 -8.75
CA ASP A 43 5.73 5.30 -9.00
C ASP A 43 6.48 5.03 -7.68
N ILE A 44 7.39 4.07 -7.72
CA ILE A 44 8.24 3.71 -6.57
C ILE A 44 9.65 3.45 -7.07
N ALA A 45 10.64 4.09 -6.45
CA ALA A 45 12.06 3.85 -6.74
C ALA A 45 12.55 2.56 -6.08
N ALA A 46 13.67 2.02 -6.57
CA ALA A 46 14.30 0.87 -5.93
C ALA A 46 14.70 1.21 -4.47
N GLY A 47 14.36 0.33 -3.53
CA GLY A 47 14.63 0.51 -2.10
C GLY A 47 13.69 1.50 -1.38
N GLU A 48 12.73 2.12 -2.08
CA GLU A 48 11.76 3.05 -1.50
C GLU A 48 10.61 2.30 -0.80
N THR A 49 10.08 2.88 0.28
CA THR A 49 8.81 2.48 0.91
C THR A 49 7.74 3.52 0.59
N LEU A 50 6.73 3.14 -0.20
CA LEU A 50 5.54 3.95 -0.42
C LEU A 50 4.43 3.54 0.55
N GLY A 51 4.06 4.42 1.47
CA GLY A 51 2.90 4.27 2.35
C GLY A 51 1.61 4.59 1.59
N LEU A 52 0.64 3.67 1.58
CA LEU A 52 -0.67 3.86 0.98
C LEU A 52 -1.73 3.91 2.07
N VAL A 53 -2.31 5.09 2.31
CA VAL A 53 -3.20 5.35 3.45
C VAL A 53 -4.58 5.85 3.05
N GLY A 54 -5.54 5.75 3.96
CA GLY A 54 -6.91 6.22 3.82
C GLY A 54 -7.90 5.36 4.61
N GLU A 55 -9.17 5.76 4.65
CA GLU A 55 -10.23 5.03 5.38
C GLU A 55 -10.39 3.60 4.87
N SER A 56 -10.94 2.73 5.73
CA SER A 56 -11.28 1.35 5.33
C SER A 56 -12.22 1.34 4.13
N GLY A 57 -11.98 0.44 3.17
CA GLY A 57 -12.80 0.34 1.95
C GLY A 57 -12.47 1.39 0.85
N CYS A 58 -11.48 2.27 1.03
CA CYS A 58 -11.12 3.26 0.00
C CYS A 58 -10.33 2.69 -1.20
N GLY A 59 -9.99 1.39 -1.21
CA GLY A 59 -9.35 0.73 -2.36
C GLY A 59 -7.88 0.36 -2.19
N LYS A 60 -7.24 0.61 -1.04
CA LYS A 60 -5.81 0.34 -0.78
C LYS A 60 -5.41 -1.11 -1.03
N SER A 61 -6.03 -2.06 -0.34
CA SER A 61 -5.75 -3.49 -0.51
C SER A 61 -6.06 -3.97 -1.92
N THR A 62 -7.08 -3.39 -2.57
CA THR A 62 -7.38 -3.68 -3.98
C THR A 62 -6.27 -3.19 -4.89
N THR A 63 -5.69 -2.01 -4.62
CA THR A 63 -4.53 -1.49 -5.34
C THR A 63 -3.35 -2.43 -5.21
N GLY A 64 -2.98 -2.84 -3.99
CA GLY A 64 -1.89 -3.79 -3.75
C GLY A 64 -2.10 -5.11 -4.49
N LYS A 65 -3.31 -5.68 -4.41
CA LYS A 65 -3.65 -6.92 -5.14
C LYS A 65 -3.63 -6.73 -6.66
N ALA A 66 -4.05 -5.58 -7.18
CA ALA A 66 -4.04 -5.30 -8.62
C ALA A 66 -2.60 -5.16 -9.16
N ILE A 67 -1.67 -4.61 -8.38
CA ILE A 67 -0.23 -4.63 -8.69
C ILE A 67 0.23 -6.08 -8.89
N MET A 68 -0.20 -6.98 -8.01
CA MET A 68 0.06 -8.43 -8.10
C MET A 68 -0.67 -9.10 -9.29
N GLN A 69 -1.48 -8.38 -10.07
CA GLN A 69 -2.40 -8.94 -11.06
C GLN A 69 -3.43 -9.92 -10.46
N LEU A 70 -3.93 -9.66 -9.24
CA LEU A 70 -4.87 -10.48 -8.46
C LEU A 70 -5.92 -9.62 -7.72
N PRO A 71 -6.97 -9.11 -8.43
CA PRO A 71 -7.35 -9.33 -9.83
C PRO A 71 -6.49 -8.53 -10.81
N ARG A 72 -6.56 -8.90 -12.08
CA ARG A 72 -6.01 -8.07 -13.14
C ARG A 72 -6.73 -6.73 -13.18
N PRO A 73 -6.00 -5.63 -13.42
CA PRO A 73 -6.60 -4.33 -13.65
C PRO A 73 -7.64 -4.38 -14.77
N THR A 74 -8.73 -3.64 -14.61
CA THR A 74 -9.72 -3.43 -15.69
C THR A 74 -9.13 -2.53 -16.78
N ARG A 75 -8.29 -1.55 -16.38
CA ARG A 75 -7.54 -0.65 -17.27
C ARG A 75 -6.30 -0.15 -16.54
N GLY A 76 -5.39 0.46 -17.30
CA GLY A 76 -4.11 0.97 -16.82
C GLY A 76 -3.00 -0.04 -16.95
N SER A 77 -1.81 0.33 -16.54
CA SER A 77 -0.60 -0.47 -16.59
C SER A 77 0.04 -0.60 -15.22
N VAL A 78 0.78 -1.68 -15.04
CA VAL A 78 1.67 -1.92 -13.89
C VAL A 78 2.99 -2.40 -14.46
N THR A 79 4.01 -1.57 -14.39
CA THR A 79 5.34 -1.84 -14.93
C THR A 79 6.30 -2.14 -13.79
N LEU A 80 6.94 -3.30 -13.81
CA LEU A 80 7.99 -3.70 -12.87
C LEU A 80 9.29 -3.87 -13.66
N ASP A 81 10.33 -3.14 -13.29
CA ASP A 81 11.65 -3.18 -13.95
C ASP A 81 11.48 -3.11 -15.49
N GLY A 82 10.78 -2.08 -15.98
CA GLY A 82 10.50 -1.84 -17.40
C GLY A 82 9.52 -2.82 -18.07
N THR A 83 9.01 -3.83 -17.37
CA THR A 83 8.10 -4.84 -17.91
C THR A 83 6.64 -4.57 -17.49
N ASP A 84 5.75 -4.29 -18.43
CA ASP A 84 4.32 -4.12 -18.15
C ASP A 84 3.66 -5.48 -17.84
N LEU A 85 3.34 -5.70 -16.57
CA LEU A 85 2.71 -6.94 -16.07
C LEU A 85 1.30 -7.14 -16.62
N ALA A 86 0.60 -6.07 -16.99
CA ALA A 86 -0.76 -6.15 -17.54
C ALA A 86 -0.77 -6.76 -18.95
N GLN A 87 0.32 -6.68 -19.68
CA GLN A 87 0.48 -7.29 -21.01
C GLN A 87 0.89 -8.78 -20.94
N LEU A 88 1.39 -9.23 -19.78
CA LEU A 88 1.83 -10.61 -19.61
C LEU A 88 0.66 -11.55 -19.36
N SER A 89 0.81 -12.81 -19.76
CA SER A 89 -0.16 -13.89 -19.52
C SER A 89 0.53 -15.23 -19.31
N GLY A 90 -0.20 -16.18 -18.74
CA GLY A 90 0.27 -17.57 -18.58
C GLY A 90 1.64 -17.64 -17.89
N GLU A 91 2.56 -18.36 -18.53
CA GLU A 91 3.90 -18.62 -17.99
C GLU A 91 4.76 -17.33 -17.88
N ALA A 92 4.60 -16.37 -18.79
CA ALA A 92 5.34 -15.11 -18.73
C ALA A 92 5.00 -14.33 -17.45
N LEU A 93 3.70 -14.18 -17.12
CA LEU A 93 3.27 -13.57 -15.87
C LEU A 93 3.67 -14.42 -14.65
N ARG A 94 3.61 -15.75 -14.77
CA ARG A 94 4.01 -16.64 -13.69
C ARG A 94 5.46 -16.41 -13.28
N ARG A 95 6.38 -16.21 -14.22
CA ARG A 95 7.81 -15.96 -13.96
C ARG A 95 8.11 -14.65 -13.21
N THR A 96 7.19 -13.69 -13.19
CA THR A 96 7.36 -12.45 -12.42
C THR A 96 6.98 -12.60 -10.93
N ARG A 97 6.23 -13.65 -10.58
CA ARG A 97 5.71 -13.86 -9.22
C ARG A 97 6.79 -13.94 -8.13
N PRO A 98 7.97 -14.57 -8.32
CA PRO A 98 9.03 -14.56 -7.31
C PRO A 98 9.52 -13.15 -6.98
N LYS A 99 9.54 -12.23 -7.96
CA LYS A 99 10.02 -10.86 -7.80
C LYS A 99 9.05 -9.95 -7.05
N LEU A 100 7.77 -10.31 -7.00
CA LEU A 100 6.69 -9.51 -6.44
C LEU A 100 5.90 -10.35 -5.44
N GLN A 101 6.07 -10.09 -4.16
CA GLN A 101 5.47 -10.86 -3.07
C GLN A 101 4.49 -10.03 -2.24
N MET A 102 3.70 -10.69 -1.39
CA MET A 102 2.69 -10.02 -0.56
C MET A 102 2.66 -10.59 0.85
N ILE A 103 2.65 -9.71 1.83
CA ILE A 103 2.34 -10.00 3.23
C ILE A 103 0.87 -9.62 3.45
N PHE A 104 0.06 -10.57 3.90
CA PHE A 104 -1.39 -10.40 4.05
C PHE A 104 -1.76 -9.86 5.43
N GLN A 105 -2.92 -9.23 5.51
CA GLN A 105 -3.49 -8.61 6.71
C GLN A 105 -3.67 -9.60 7.86
N ASP A 106 -4.15 -10.82 7.59
CA ASP A 106 -4.29 -11.87 8.60
C ASP A 106 -3.18 -12.91 8.43
N PRO A 107 -2.16 -12.88 9.31
CA PRO A 107 -1.05 -13.81 9.22
C PRO A 107 -1.49 -15.27 9.43
N ILE A 108 -2.46 -15.52 10.32
CA ILE A 108 -2.87 -16.87 10.68
C ILE A 108 -3.59 -17.55 9.52
N SER A 109 -4.58 -16.88 8.93
CA SER A 109 -5.33 -17.42 7.80
C SER A 109 -4.50 -17.54 6.52
N SER A 110 -3.41 -16.78 6.42
CA SER A 110 -2.49 -16.82 5.28
C SER A 110 -1.56 -18.03 5.28
N LEU A 111 -1.39 -18.71 6.42
CA LEU A 111 -0.51 -19.87 6.59
C LEU A 111 -1.31 -21.17 6.54
N ASN A 112 -0.77 -22.18 5.84
CA ASN A 112 -1.42 -23.49 5.75
C ASN A 112 -1.36 -24.21 7.11
N PRO A 113 -2.50 -24.41 7.82
CA PRO A 113 -2.48 -24.98 9.18
C PRO A 113 -2.09 -26.45 9.24
N ARG A 114 -2.00 -27.14 8.09
CA ARG A 114 -1.65 -28.57 8.04
C ARG A 114 -0.16 -28.82 7.88
N ARG A 115 0.62 -27.78 7.51
CA ARG A 115 2.06 -27.87 7.27
C ARG A 115 2.85 -27.35 8.47
N THR A 116 4.07 -27.81 8.64
CA THR A 116 5.02 -27.19 9.60
C THR A 116 5.47 -25.84 9.07
N VAL A 117 5.97 -24.98 9.98
CA VAL A 117 6.43 -23.64 9.61
C VAL A 117 7.58 -23.69 8.60
N ALA A 118 8.53 -24.61 8.78
CA ALA A 118 9.62 -24.79 7.82
C ALA A 118 9.09 -25.17 6.42
N GLN A 119 8.08 -26.06 6.34
CA GLN A 119 7.44 -26.43 5.07
C GLN A 119 6.72 -25.25 4.40
N ILE A 120 6.11 -24.36 5.18
CA ILE A 120 5.42 -23.17 4.68
C ILE A 120 6.41 -22.18 4.07
N VAL A 121 7.54 -21.95 4.75
CA VAL A 121 8.57 -21.03 4.27
C VAL A 121 9.34 -21.61 3.07
N GLU A 122 9.53 -22.94 3.03
CA GLU A 122 10.18 -23.64 1.91
C GLU A 122 9.30 -23.69 0.64
N GLU A 123 7.97 -23.67 0.79
CA GLU A 123 7.04 -23.91 -0.31
C GLU A 123 7.27 -23.02 -1.54
N PRO A 124 7.50 -21.69 -1.42
CA PRO A 124 7.80 -20.86 -2.57
C PRO A 124 9.02 -21.34 -3.36
N LEU A 125 10.09 -21.76 -2.69
CA LEU A 125 11.29 -22.28 -3.36
C LEU A 125 10.98 -23.55 -4.15
N LYS A 126 10.13 -24.44 -3.61
CA LYS A 126 9.68 -25.66 -4.31
C LYS A 126 8.80 -25.36 -5.51
N VAL A 127 7.84 -24.45 -5.36
CA VAL A 127 6.92 -24.05 -6.43
C VAL A 127 7.66 -23.46 -7.63
N TRP A 128 8.71 -22.67 -7.35
CA TRP A 128 9.51 -22.01 -8.37
C TRP A 128 10.75 -22.80 -8.80
N ASN A 129 10.96 -23.97 -8.22
CA ASN A 129 12.09 -24.85 -8.52
C ASN A 129 13.47 -24.18 -8.27
N ILE A 130 13.57 -23.37 -7.21
CA ILE A 130 14.78 -22.65 -6.81
C ILE A 130 15.64 -23.54 -5.90
N GLY A 131 16.89 -23.78 -6.27
CA GLY A 131 17.89 -24.52 -5.49
C GLY A 131 17.62 -26.02 -5.34
N THR A 132 18.59 -26.72 -4.80
CA THR A 132 18.50 -28.13 -4.37
C THR A 132 17.77 -28.25 -3.02
N ASP A 133 17.46 -29.46 -2.59
CA ASP A 133 16.81 -29.70 -1.28
C ASP A 133 17.69 -29.26 -0.11
N GLU A 134 19.01 -29.40 -0.22
CA GLU A 134 19.99 -28.98 0.80
C GLU A 134 20.07 -27.45 0.87
N GLU A 135 20.16 -26.79 -0.29
CA GLU A 135 20.18 -25.32 -0.40
C GLU A 135 18.89 -24.70 0.13
N ARG A 136 17.73 -25.28 -0.19
CA ARG A 136 16.43 -24.84 0.33
C ARG A 136 16.37 -24.91 1.86
N LYS A 137 16.78 -26.04 2.44
CA LYS A 137 16.80 -26.20 3.91
C LYS A 137 17.72 -25.19 4.59
N ALA A 138 18.92 -24.97 4.03
CA ALA A 138 19.85 -23.97 4.54
C ALA A 138 19.25 -22.55 4.48
N LYS A 139 18.66 -22.16 3.35
CA LYS A 139 18.02 -20.86 3.16
C LYS A 139 16.81 -20.67 4.08
N VAL A 140 15.98 -21.71 4.25
CA VAL A 140 14.85 -21.68 5.20
C VAL A 140 15.32 -21.44 6.62
N ALA A 141 16.37 -22.15 7.06
CA ALA A 141 16.94 -21.96 8.40
C ALA A 141 17.50 -20.54 8.59
N GLU A 142 18.22 -20.01 7.59
CA GLU A 142 18.76 -18.65 7.60
C GLU A 142 17.65 -17.61 7.70
N VAL A 143 16.63 -17.69 6.84
CA VAL A 143 15.53 -16.72 6.80
C VAL A 143 14.68 -16.79 8.05
N LEU A 144 14.39 -17.99 8.59
CA LEU A 144 13.69 -18.12 9.87
C LEU A 144 14.47 -17.50 11.03
N ALA A 145 15.78 -17.72 11.09
CA ALA A 145 16.63 -17.07 12.08
C ALA A 145 16.64 -15.56 11.96
N SER A 146 16.65 -15.02 10.73
CA SER A 146 16.64 -13.56 10.48
C SER A 146 15.36 -12.87 10.96
N VAL A 147 14.23 -13.57 10.97
CA VAL A 147 12.97 -13.05 11.51
C VAL A 147 12.76 -13.40 13.00
N GLY A 148 13.77 -13.98 13.65
CA GLY A 148 13.73 -14.34 15.06
C GLY A 148 12.87 -15.57 15.40
N ILE A 149 12.72 -16.50 14.46
CA ILE A 149 12.07 -17.80 14.65
C ILE A 149 13.15 -18.89 14.72
N ASP A 150 13.11 -19.72 15.78
CA ASP A 150 14.01 -20.86 15.89
C ASP A 150 13.74 -21.89 14.78
N PRO A 151 14.72 -22.17 13.88
CA PRO A 151 14.55 -23.11 12.79
C PRO A 151 14.24 -24.54 13.26
N THR A 152 14.73 -24.95 14.44
CA THR A 152 14.48 -26.28 15.01
C THR A 152 13.00 -26.41 15.40
N ALA A 153 12.46 -25.43 16.12
CA ALA A 153 11.04 -25.39 16.45
C ALA A 153 10.17 -25.31 15.20
N ALA A 154 10.58 -24.52 14.19
CA ALA A 154 9.86 -24.38 12.93
C ALA A 154 9.78 -25.67 12.11
N ALA A 155 10.76 -26.56 12.24
CA ALA A 155 10.78 -27.83 11.52
C ALA A 155 9.66 -28.79 11.96
N GLU A 156 9.23 -28.71 13.21
CA GLU A 156 8.28 -29.66 13.81
C GLU A 156 6.90 -29.05 14.09
N ARG A 157 6.84 -27.74 14.40
CA ARG A 157 5.64 -27.06 14.86
C ARG A 157 4.82 -26.44 13.71
N LYS A 158 3.51 -26.39 13.92
CA LYS A 158 2.53 -25.81 12.99
C LYS A 158 2.15 -24.37 13.39
N PRO A 159 1.58 -23.56 12.48
CA PRO A 159 1.23 -22.14 12.75
C PRO A 159 0.41 -21.91 14.03
N HIS A 160 -0.54 -22.78 14.36
CA HIS A 160 -1.41 -22.62 15.52
C HIS A 160 -0.67 -22.82 16.88
N GLU A 161 0.58 -23.24 16.86
CA GLU A 161 1.46 -23.38 18.02
C GLU A 161 2.36 -22.15 18.24
N PHE A 162 2.17 -21.11 17.43
CA PHE A 162 2.89 -19.84 17.48
C PHE A 162 1.94 -18.69 17.82
N SER A 163 2.46 -17.62 18.45
CA SER A 163 1.68 -16.40 18.70
C SER A 163 1.37 -15.65 17.41
N GLY A 164 0.40 -14.71 17.41
CA GLY A 164 0.06 -13.88 16.25
C GLY A 164 1.26 -13.12 15.70
N GLY A 165 2.08 -12.52 16.57
CA GLY A 165 3.32 -11.84 16.15
C GLY A 165 4.36 -12.79 15.56
N GLN A 166 4.46 -14.02 16.07
CA GLN A 166 5.33 -15.04 15.48
C GLN A 166 4.79 -15.51 14.12
N CYS A 167 3.46 -15.67 13.96
CA CYS A 167 2.85 -15.97 12.66
C CYS A 167 3.12 -14.87 11.64
N GLN A 168 3.12 -13.59 12.07
CA GLN A 168 3.50 -12.47 11.20
C GLN A 168 4.97 -12.56 10.76
N ARG A 169 5.89 -12.87 11.67
CA ARG A 169 7.30 -13.10 11.34
C ARG A 169 7.48 -14.25 10.35
N ILE A 170 6.70 -15.32 10.48
CA ILE A 170 6.66 -16.45 9.54
C ILE A 170 6.13 -16.00 8.17
N SER A 171 5.10 -15.16 8.12
CA SER A 171 4.58 -14.59 6.88
C SER A 171 5.61 -13.71 6.17
N ILE A 172 6.38 -12.91 6.92
CA ILE A 172 7.49 -12.13 6.39
C ILE A 172 8.58 -13.07 5.83
N ALA A 173 8.99 -14.10 6.59
CA ALA A 173 9.97 -15.08 6.13
C ALA A 173 9.54 -15.73 4.80
N ARG A 174 8.27 -16.13 4.69
CA ARG A 174 7.71 -16.71 3.47
C ARG A 174 7.75 -15.73 2.29
N ALA A 175 7.57 -14.43 2.54
CA ALA A 175 7.57 -13.42 1.49
C ALA A 175 9.01 -13.13 0.99
N VAL A 176 10.00 -13.07 1.89
CA VAL A 176 11.39 -12.73 1.52
C VAL A 176 12.20 -13.91 0.97
N ILE A 177 11.75 -15.16 1.15
CA ILE A 177 12.53 -16.37 0.82
C ILE A 177 12.89 -16.50 -0.67
N THR A 178 12.15 -15.84 -1.56
CA THR A 178 12.38 -15.85 -3.02
C THR A 178 13.27 -14.72 -3.48
N ASP A 179 13.83 -13.91 -2.57
CA ASP A 179 14.60 -12.69 -2.85
C ASP A 179 13.80 -11.73 -3.78
N PRO A 180 12.60 -11.29 -3.35
CA PRO A 180 11.76 -10.44 -4.18
C PRO A 180 12.35 -9.02 -4.35
N GLU A 181 11.99 -8.35 -5.43
CA GLU A 181 12.33 -6.94 -5.67
C GLU A 181 11.33 -6.02 -4.96
N VAL A 182 10.04 -6.42 -4.92
CA VAL A 182 8.94 -5.64 -4.31
C VAL A 182 8.11 -6.51 -3.39
N ILE A 183 7.79 -6.00 -2.20
CA ILE A 183 6.81 -6.62 -1.28
C ILE A 183 5.66 -5.64 -1.03
N ILE A 184 4.44 -6.14 -1.21
CA ILE A 184 3.22 -5.45 -0.81
C ILE A 184 2.85 -5.90 0.59
N CYS A 185 2.87 -4.98 1.56
CA CYS A 185 2.47 -5.21 2.94
C CYS A 185 1.02 -4.73 3.12
N ASP A 186 0.04 -5.64 3.06
CA ASP A 186 -1.39 -5.29 3.21
C ASP A 186 -1.78 -5.31 4.69
N GLU A 187 -1.76 -4.14 5.34
CA GLU A 187 -2.04 -3.94 6.77
C GLU A 187 -1.28 -4.92 7.70
N PRO A 188 0.06 -5.00 7.60
CA PRO A 188 0.83 -6.09 8.19
C PRO A 188 0.84 -6.08 9.73
N VAL A 189 0.34 -5.03 10.38
CA VAL A 189 0.35 -4.88 11.84
C VAL A 189 -1.04 -4.65 12.45
N SER A 190 -2.10 -4.54 11.65
CA SER A 190 -3.44 -4.13 12.11
C SER A 190 -4.08 -5.08 13.14
N ALA A 191 -3.71 -6.36 13.12
CA ALA A 191 -4.25 -7.39 14.01
C ALA A 191 -3.37 -7.67 15.24
N LEU A 192 -2.34 -6.84 15.50
CA LEU A 192 -1.34 -7.07 16.55
C LEU A 192 -1.41 -6.01 17.64
N ASP A 193 -0.99 -6.38 18.86
CA ASP A 193 -0.82 -5.44 19.97
C ASP A 193 0.24 -4.39 19.66
N VAL A 194 0.11 -3.18 20.22
CA VAL A 194 0.98 -2.02 19.95
C VAL A 194 2.47 -2.34 20.12
N SER A 195 2.83 -3.09 21.19
CA SER A 195 4.23 -3.48 21.43
C SER A 195 4.77 -4.45 20.37
N VAL A 196 3.93 -5.34 19.85
CA VAL A 196 4.28 -6.28 18.78
C VAL A 196 4.32 -5.56 17.43
N GLN A 197 3.43 -4.57 17.20
CA GLN A 197 3.47 -3.74 16.00
C GLN A 197 4.83 -3.10 15.79
N ALA A 198 5.38 -2.43 16.83
CA ALA A 198 6.71 -1.80 16.76
C ALA A 198 7.82 -2.81 16.40
N GLN A 199 7.77 -4.01 16.96
CA GLN A 199 8.74 -5.07 16.64
C GLN A 199 8.63 -5.55 15.20
N ILE A 200 7.43 -5.65 14.65
CA ILE A 200 7.22 -6.04 13.24
C ILE A 200 7.65 -4.95 12.27
N LEU A 201 7.40 -3.67 12.61
CA LEU A 201 7.85 -2.53 11.79
C LEU A 201 9.39 -2.48 11.72
N ASN A 202 10.07 -2.58 12.86
CA ASN A 202 11.53 -2.65 12.90
C ASN A 202 12.07 -3.86 12.11
N LEU A 203 11.41 -5.02 12.24
CA LEU A 203 11.78 -6.21 11.47
C LEU A 203 11.63 -5.97 9.95
N LEU A 204 10.57 -5.30 9.51
CA LEU A 204 10.39 -5.00 8.08
C LEU A 204 11.47 -4.05 7.57
N GLU A 205 11.89 -3.07 8.37
CA GLU A 205 13.00 -2.18 8.02
C GLU A 205 14.33 -2.95 7.94
N ASP A 206 14.65 -3.80 8.94
CA ASP A 206 15.81 -4.68 8.91
C ASP A 206 15.83 -5.59 7.65
N MET A 207 14.64 -6.11 7.27
CA MET A 207 14.52 -6.94 6.06
C MET A 207 14.68 -6.11 4.79
N LYS A 208 14.13 -4.89 4.75
CA LYS A 208 14.30 -3.94 3.64
C LYS A 208 15.79 -3.66 3.39
N GLU A 209 16.54 -3.32 4.42
CA GLU A 209 17.97 -3.05 4.33
C GLU A 209 18.76 -4.32 3.93
N ARG A 210 18.48 -5.45 4.58
CA ARG A 210 19.22 -6.70 4.35
C ARG A 210 19.05 -7.27 2.96
N TYR A 211 17.84 -7.21 2.40
CA TYR A 211 17.48 -7.82 1.11
C TYR A 211 17.30 -6.79 -0.02
N GLY A 212 17.52 -5.50 0.24
CA GLY A 212 17.35 -4.43 -0.76
C GLY A 212 15.91 -4.31 -1.27
N LEU A 213 14.93 -4.46 -0.38
CA LEU A 213 13.52 -4.54 -0.76
C LEU A 213 12.91 -3.17 -1.04
N THR A 214 12.00 -3.12 -2.01
CA THR A 214 11.08 -2.02 -2.23
C THR A 214 9.71 -2.37 -1.64
N LEU A 215 9.09 -1.46 -0.88
CA LEU A 215 7.87 -1.77 -0.14
C LEU A 215 6.69 -0.90 -0.59
N VAL A 216 5.51 -1.53 -0.78
CA VAL A 216 4.20 -0.86 -0.78
C VAL A 216 3.55 -1.15 0.55
N PHE A 217 3.52 -0.17 1.45
CA PHE A 217 3.01 -0.34 2.81
C PHE A 217 1.58 0.19 2.92
N VAL A 218 0.60 -0.70 2.89
CA VAL A 218 -0.82 -0.37 3.06
C VAL A 218 -1.16 -0.31 4.54
N ALA A 219 -1.71 0.82 5.00
CA ALA A 219 -2.22 0.97 6.36
C ALA A 219 -3.44 1.90 6.40
N HIS A 220 -4.20 1.83 7.50
CA HIS A 220 -5.24 2.80 7.82
C HIS A 220 -4.75 3.85 8.84
N ASP A 221 -3.66 3.57 9.53
CA ASP A 221 -3.08 4.44 10.56
C ASP A 221 -1.92 5.26 9.98
N LEU A 222 -2.13 6.57 9.90
CA LEU A 222 -1.13 7.53 9.45
C LEU A 222 0.08 7.61 10.41
N ALA A 223 -0.11 7.44 11.73
CA ALA A 223 1.00 7.48 12.67
C ALA A 223 2.04 6.37 12.42
N VAL A 224 1.56 5.17 12.05
CA VAL A 224 2.43 4.05 11.66
C VAL A 224 3.20 4.37 10.39
N VAL A 225 2.49 4.87 9.37
CA VAL A 225 3.05 5.11 8.03
C VAL A 225 4.11 6.20 8.03
N LYS A 226 3.97 7.23 8.88
CA LYS A 226 4.96 8.30 9.03
C LYS A 226 6.37 7.78 9.29
N ASN A 227 6.49 6.73 10.09
CA ASN A 227 7.79 6.25 10.57
C ASN A 227 8.46 5.22 9.65
N VAL A 228 7.69 4.62 8.71
CA VAL A 228 8.19 3.51 7.87
C VAL A 228 8.22 3.84 6.39
N SER A 229 7.75 5.03 5.99
CA SER A 229 7.59 5.38 4.57
C SER A 229 8.50 6.54 4.17
N ASP A 230 9.09 6.41 2.99
CA ASP A 230 9.84 7.48 2.33
C ASP A 230 8.88 8.47 1.64
N ARG A 231 7.75 7.97 1.12
CA ARG A 231 6.63 8.76 0.59
C ARG A 231 5.30 8.20 1.06
N VAL A 232 4.30 9.06 1.17
CA VAL A 232 2.93 8.70 1.56
C VAL A 232 1.96 9.12 0.47
N ALA A 233 1.12 8.19 0.05
CA ALA A 233 0.02 8.39 -0.90
C ALA A 233 -1.32 8.23 -0.17
N VAL A 234 -2.14 9.27 -0.17
CA VAL A 234 -3.44 9.31 0.51
C VAL A 234 -4.54 9.01 -0.48
N MET A 235 -5.32 7.96 -0.20
CA MET A 235 -6.44 7.52 -1.04
C MET A 235 -7.80 7.77 -0.37
N TYR A 236 -8.75 8.26 -1.15
CA TYR A 236 -10.15 8.38 -0.77
C TYR A 236 -11.05 7.79 -1.86
N LEU A 237 -11.90 6.84 -1.49
CA LEU A 237 -12.93 6.24 -2.35
C LEU A 237 -12.40 5.88 -3.76
N GLY A 238 -11.25 5.20 -3.82
CA GLY A 238 -10.60 4.75 -5.06
C GLY A 238 -9.84 5.82 -5.84
N LYS A 239 -9.62 7.01 -5.29
CA LYS A 239 -8.87 8.11 -5.90
C LYS A 239 -7.66 8.50 -5.06
N MET A 240 -6.61 8.98 -5.73
CA MET A 240 -5.48 9.63 -5.07
C MET A 240 -5.87 11.06 -4.72
N CYS A 241 -5.68 11.45 -3.45
CA CYS A 241 -5.94 12.80 -2.97
C CYS A 241 -4.67 13.63 -2.83
N GLU A 242 -3.63 13.02 -2.29
CA GLU A 242 -2.38 13.68 -1.99
C GLU A 242 -1.25 12.66 -1.97
N ILE A 243 -0.04 13.06 -2.38
CA ILE A 243 1.16 12.25 -2.31
C ILE A 243 2.35 13.14 -2.01
N GLY A 244 3.22 12.71 -1.10
CA GLY A 244 4.43 13.48 -0.75
C GLY A 244 5.29 12.82 0.31
N ALA A 245 6.40 13.48 0.65
CA ALA A 245 7.24 13.10 1.78
C ALA A 245 6.44 13.20 3.09
N PRO A 246 6.62 12.26 4.04
CA PRO A 246 5.87 12.26 5.29
C PRO A 246 5.94 13.61 6.01
N ASP A 247 7.14 14.17 6.20
CA ASP A 247 7.32 15.40 6.96
C ASP A 247 6.57 16.59 6.34
N ALA A 248 6.58 16.73 5.02
CA ALA A 248 5.84 17.78 4.31
C ALA A 248 4.33 17.60 4.48
N LEU A 249 3.82 16.37 4.26
CA LEU A 249 2.41 16.05 4.33
C LEU A 249 1.84 16.20 5.74
N TYR A 250 2.61 15.85 6.80
CA TYR A 250 2.16 15.96 8.20
C TYR A 250 2.29 17.38 8.73
N ALA A 251 3.29 18.16 8.30
CA ALA A 251 3.45 19.55 8.72
C ALA A 251 2.43 20.48 8.05
N ALA A 252 2.12 20.25 6.76
CA ALA A 252 1.27 21.11 5.96
C ALA A 252 0.40 20.31 4.97
N PRO A 253 -0.60 19.53 5.46
CA PRO A 253 -1.49 18.77 4.60
C PRO A 253 -2.21 19.70 3.64
N ALA A 254 -2.13 19.40 2.35
CA ALA A 254 -2.72 20.25 1.30
C ALA A 254 -4.18 19.86 0.98
N HIS A 255 -4.54 18.57 1.11
CA HIS A 255 -5.91 18.13 0.87
C HIS A 255 -6.74 18.18 2.17
N PRO A 256 -7.98 18.73 2.16
CA PRO A 256 -8.84 18.76 3.34
C PRO A 256 -9.08 17.37 3.97
N TYR A 257 -9.12 16.32 3.16
CA TYR A 257 -9.22 14.95 3.66
C TYR A 257 -7.99 14.49 4.44
N THR A 258 -6.78 14.79 3.94
CA THR A 258 -5.53 14.48 4.63
C THR A 258 -5.47 15.20 5.98
N HIS A 259 -5.83 16.50 6.00
CA HIS A 259 -5.93 17.28 7.24
C HIS A 259 -6.89 16.63 8.24
N ALA A 260 -8.08 16.24 7.80
CA ALA A 260 -9.07 15.59 8.67
C ALA A 260 -8.61 14.21 9.20
N LEU A 261 -7.88 13.44 8.37
CA LEU A 261 -7.28 12.18 8.83
C LEU A 261 -6.20 12.40 9.90
N LEU A 262 -5.35 13.42 9.73
CA LEU A 262 -4.31 13.76 10.69
C LEU A 262 -4.90 14.28 12.00
N ALA A 263 -5.95 15.11 11.94
CA ALA A 263 -6.68 15.61 13.11
C ALA A 263 -7.38 14.49 13.91
N ALA A 264 -7.65 13.35 13.30
CA ALA A 264 -8.26 12.20 13.96
C ALA A 264 -7.23 11.31 14.70
N ILE A 265 -5.93 11.55 14.55
CA ILE A 265 -4.88 10.83 15.30
C ILE A 265 -4.95 11.24 16.76
N PRO A 266 -5.15 10.31 17.72
CA PRO A 266 -5.15 10.63 19.14
C PRO A 266 -3.79 11.22 19.57
N LEU A 267 -3.81 12.41 20.18
CA LEU A 267 -2.62 12.95 20.79
C LEU A 267 -2.36 12.25 22.13
N PRO A 268 -1.12 11.94 22.49
CA PRO A 268 -0.78 11.29 23.76
C PRO A 268 -0.89 12.24 24.97
N ASP A 269 -1.53 13.40 24.82
CA ASP A 269 -1.76 14.39 25.87
C ASP A 269 -3.23 14.29 26.33
N PRO A 270 -3.51 13.82 27.55
CA PRO A 270 -4.86 13.72 28.08
C PRO A 270 -5.54 15.09 28.30
N ASP A 271 -4.76 16.18 28.38
CA ASP A 271 -5.27 17.54 28.55
C ASP A 271 -5.41 18.29 27.21
N ALA A 272 -4.99 17.69 26.09
CA ALA A 272 -5.21 18.27 24.79
C ALA A 272 -6.71 18.33 24.50
N ALA A 273 -7.25 19.54 24.34
CA ALA A 273 -8.62 19.72 23.90
C ALA A 273 -8.82 19.01 22.55
N VAL A 274 -9.56 17.91 22.59
CA VAL A 274 -10.00 17.25 21.35
C VAL A 274 -10.90 18.27 20.65
N ASP A 275 -10.43 18.82 19.54
CA ASP A 275 -11.27 19.72 18.73
C ASP A 275 -12.35 18.85 18.06
N VAL A 276 -13.46 18.69 18.77
CA VAL A 276 -14.62 17.85 18.38
C VAL A 276 -15.24 18.33 17.05
N GLY A 277 -14.84 19.52 16.56
CA GLY A 277 -15.37 20.15 15.34
C GLY A 277 -14.75 19.65 14.03
N GLN A 278 -13.63 18.94 14.07
CA GLN A 278 -12.89 18.52 12.87
C GLN A 278 -12.99 17.03 12.54
N HIS A 279 -13.90 16.30 13.17
CA HIS A 279 -14.15 14.92 12.78
C HIS A 279 -14.63 14.83 11.33
N LEU A 280 -14.11 13.86 10.60
CA LEU A 280 -14.61 13.48 9.28
C LEU A 280 -16.13 13.33 9.32
N GLY A 281 -16.86 14.43 9.05
CA GLY A 281 -18.32 14.45 9.13
C GLY A 281 -18.96 13.53 8.09
N GLY A 282 -20.11 12.92 8.45
CA GLY A 282 -20.89 12.09 7.55
C GLY A 282 -20.33 10.68 7.31
N GLU A 283 -21.17 9.82 6.77
CA GLU A 283 -20.80 8.45 6.37
C GLU A 283 -20.00 8.45 5.07
N LEU A 284 -19.16 7.43 4.89
CA LEU A 284 -18.43 7.21 3.63
C LEU A 284 -19.44 7.00 2.49
N PRO A 285 -19.41 7.78 1.40
CA PRO A 285 -20.34 7.59 0.29
C PRO A 285 -20.22 6.21 -0.34
N SER A 286 -21.32 5.74 -0.93
CA SER A 286 -21.35 4.44 -1.57
C SER A 286 -20.35 4.37 -2.74
N PRO A 287 -19.49 3.35 -2.81
CA PRO A 287 -18.59 3.15 -3.94
C PRO A 287 -19.31 2.69 -5.22
N ILE A 288 -20.61 2.31 -5.11
CA ILE A 288 -21.45 1.93 -6.27
C ILE A 288 -21.90 3.18 -7.03
N ASP A 289 -22.18 4.27 -6.29
CA ASP A 289 -22.61 5.55 -6.85
C ASP A 289 -21.80 6.68 -6.18
N PRO A 290 -20.52 6.82 -6.56
CA PRO A 290 -19.64 7.79 -5.93
C PRO A 290 -20.02 9.22 -6.37
N PRO A 291 -19.78 10.24 -5.52
CA PRO A 291 -20.00 11.64 -5.88
C PRO A 291 -19.28 12.02 -7.19
N SER A 292 -19.95 12.81 -8.04
CA SER A 292 -19.36 13.37 -9.26
C SER A 292 -18.22 14.37 -8.94
N GLY A 293 -17.30 14.56 -9.84
CA GLY A 293 -16.16 15.45 -9.65
C GLY A 293 -15.24 14.98 -8.50
N CYS A 294 -14.95 15.84 -7.54
CA CYS A 294 -14.20 15.47 -6.36
C CYS A 294 -15.04 14.54 -5.46
N ARG A 295 -14.55 13.33 -5.23
CA ARG A 295 -15.27 12.33 -4.43
C ARG A 295 -15.42 12.69 -2.94
N PHE A 296 -14.52 13.54 -2.42
CA PHE A 296 -14.59 14.02 -1.04
C PHE A 296 -15.56 15.20 -0.84
N ARG A 297 -16.09 15.82 -1.92
CA ARG A 297 -16.89 17.04 -1.86
C ARG A 297 -18.11 17.00 -0.92
N THR A 298 -18.69 15.82 -0.69
CA THR A 298 -19.87 15.65 0.20
C THR A 298 -19.54 15.71 1.68
N ARG A 299 -18.23 15.60 2.02
CA ARG A 299 -17.71 15.65 3.39
C ARG A 299 -16.71 16.80 3.59
N CYS A 300 -16.49 17.61 2.54
CA CYS A 300 -15.52 18.70 2.53
C CYS A 300 -16.21 20.02 2.89
N ASP A 301 -15.77 20.68 3.93
CA ASP A 301 -16.23 22.00 4.40
C ASP A 301 -15.86 23.12 3.40
N ARG A 302 -14.88 22.89 2.54
CA ARG A 302 -14.43 23.83 1.49
C ARG A 302 -15.03 23.54 0.11
N ALA A 303 -15.99 22.63 0.02
CA ALA A 303 -16.56 22.23 -1.26
C ALA A 303 -17.26 23.41 -1.96
N GLN A 304 -16.95 23.59 -3.23
CA GLN A 304 -17.55 24.60 -4.11
C GLN A 304 -18.15 23.94 -5.36
N GLU A 305 -18.84 24.71 -6.17
CA GLU A 305 -19.54 24.23 -7.37
C GLU A 305 -18.61 23.47 -8.33
N LEU A 306 -17.37 23.94 -8.49
CA LEU A 306 -16.36 23.29 -9.32
C LEU A 306 -16.06 21.86 -8.87
N CYS A 307 -16.08 21.61 -7.54
CA CYS A 307 -15.83 20.27 -6.98
C CYS A 307 -16.91 19.24 -7.41
N ALA A 308 -18.09 19.68 -7.78
CA ALA A 308 -19.15 18.80 -8.30
C ALA A 308 -19.05 18.59 -9.82
N LYS A 309 -18.51 19.59 -10.54
CA LYS A 309 -18.48 19.62 -12.02
C LYS A 309 -17.25 18.92 -12.60
N ALA A 310 -16.09 19.03 -11.94
CA ALA A 310 -14.83 18.54 -12.45
C ALA A 310 -14.07 17.72 -11.41
N GLU A 311 -13.34 16.72 -11.88
CA GLU A 311 -12.39 15.96 -11.06
C GLU A 311 -11.08 16.77 -10.94
N PRO A 312 -10.55 16.98 -9.70
CA PRO A 312 -9.30 17.68 -9.52
C PRO A 312 -8.13 16.84 -10.06
N GLN A 313 -7.15 17.51 -10.66
CA GLN A 313 -5.91 16.91 -11.12
C GLN A 313 -4.81 17.13 -10.10
N MET A 314 -3.79 16.26 -10.09
CA MET A 314 -2.59 16.45 -9.28
C MET A 314 -1.88 17.75 -9.67
N GLN A 315 -1.63 18.59 -8.67
CA GLN A 315 -0.90 19.85 -8.77
C GLN A 315 0.27 19.81 -7.79
N LYS A 316 1.38 20.39 -8.17
CA LYS A 316 2.56 20.50 -7.34
C LYS A 316 2.33 21.53 -6.24
N VAL A 317 2.56 21.16 -5.00
CA VAL A 317 2.55 22.02 -3.82
C VAL A 317 3.96 22.56 -3.58
N ASN A 318 4.93 21.65 -3.51
CA ASN A 318 6.35 21.88 -3.40
C ASN A 318 7.12 20.70 -4.02
N ASP A 319 8.44 20.65 -3.88
CA ASP A 319 9.25 19.58 -4.50
C ASP A 319 8.88 18.17 -4.01
N ASP A 320 8.37 18.07 -2.78
CA ASP A 320 8.10 16.80 -2.12
C ASP A 320 6.61 16.49 -1.92
N GLN A 321 5.69 17.31 -2.50
CA GLN A 321 4.26 17.18 -2.24
C GLN A 321 3.39 17.58 -3.43
N TYR A 322 2.39 16.75 -3.73
CA TYR A 322 1.39 16.97 -4.78
C TYR A 322 -0.02 16.71 -4.23
N VAL A 323 -1.01 17.45 -4.72
CA VAL A 323 -2.40 17.40 -4.26
C VAL A 323 -3.40 17.40 -5.41
N ALA A 324 -4.43 16.56 -5.32
CA ALA A 324 -5.59 16.57 -6.23
C ALA A 324 -6.76 17.30 -5.57
N CYS A 325 -6.71 18.63 -5.54
CA CYS A 325 -7.73 19.49 -4.93
C CYS A 325 -7.88 20.78 -5.73
N HIS A 326 -9.14 21.24 -5.94
CA HIS A 326 -9.40 22.56 -6.58
C HIS A 326 -9.10 23.74 -5.64
N PHE A 327 -9.24 23.52 -4.33
CA PHE A 327 -9.09 24.54 -3.28
C PHE A 327 -8.24 24.01 -2.13
N PRO A 328 -6.93 23.73 -2.37
CA PRO A 328 -6.05 23.17 -1.38
C PRO A 328 -5.89 24.10 -0.15
N LEU A 329 -5.47 23.51 0.97
CA LEU A 329 -5.27 24.23 2.23
C LEU A 329 -4.01 25.11 2.21
N VAL A 330 -3.05 24.74 1.36
CA VAL A 330 -1.79 25.45 1.15
C VAL A 330 -1.69 25.94 -0.29
N PRO A 331 -0.92 27.00 -0.57
CA PRO A 331 -0.67 27.45 -1.95
C PRO A 331 -0.07 26.32 -2.80
N VAL A 332 -0.45 26.25 -4.05
CA VAL A 332 0.16 25.36 -5.05
C VAL A 332 1.02 26.19 -6.00
N GLU A 333 2.09 25.60 -6.52
CA GLU A 333 2.87 26.21 -7.59
C GLU A 333 1.94 26.38 -8.81
N SER A 334 1.87 27.58 -9.36
CA SER A 334 1.07 27.82 -10.58
C SER A 334 1.58 26.90 -11.68
N PRO A 335 0.69 26.28 -12.49
CA PRO A 335 1.13 25.53 -13.66
C PRO A 335 1.99 26.47 -14.52
N VAL A 336 3.19 26.03 -14.88
CA VAL A 336 3.99 26.72 -15.89
C VAL A 336 3.14 26.69 -17.16
N GLU A 337 2.64 27.86 -17.58
CA GLU A 337 1.99 28.00 -18.88
C GLU A 337 3.04 27.62 -19.93
N VAL A 338 2.90 26.43 -20.48
CA VAL A 338 3.67 26.01 -21.65
C VAL A 338 3.07 26.78 -22.82
N SER A 339 3.75 27.88 -23.18
CA SER A 339 3.48 28.69 -24.36
C SER A 339 3.72 27.93 -25.66
#